data_e80933396bd0e0a24414438f635ed8bb
#
_entry.id   e80933396bd0e0a24414438f635ed8bb
#
_cell.length_a   1.000
_cell.length_b   1.000
_cell.length_c   1.000
_cell.angle_alpha   90.00
_cell.angle_beta   90.00
_cell.angle_gamma   90.00
#
_symmetry.space_group_name_H-M   'P 1'
#
loop_
_entity.id
_entity.type
_entity.pdbx_description
1 polymer ?
#
loop_
_entity_poly.entity_id
_entity_poly.type
_entity_poly.pdbx_seq_one_letter_code
_entity_poly.pdbx_strand_id
1 'polypeptide(L)'
;MQSTLLLLLLPFFSPPPEFKADFGKYASPLVFADGSKAVSKEAWPKRRHEILKTWNNYLGPWPPLIEKPKLEWLSQTNRENFVQHRIRVEVAKNQMLEGYLLVPNGRGPFPAVVVPYYEPESSIGVGKVPLRDFGYQLTKRGFVSLSIGSPGPSREPQTGEAQCQPLSFLGYIAANCYNALTTLTNVDPKRIGIVGHSYGGKWAMFGSCLHEKFACAAWSDPGIVFDESRPNVNYWEPWYIGNEAGVKRKPGVPTTENPRTGPYKKLIADGRDLHELHVLMAPRPFLVSGGSEDPPERWRVLNHSVAVNKLLGFTNRVAMTNRPKHDPTEESNNQIYAFFEHFLK
;
A
#
# COMPACT_ATOMS: atom_id res chain seq x y z
N MET A 1 7.80 -27.13 -2.52
CA MET A 1 7.86 -25.78 -3.12
C MET A 1 7.80 -24.64 -2.10
N GLN A 2 6.89 -24.62 -1.11
CA GLN A 2 6.82 -23.55 -0.09
C GLN A 2 8.10 -23.38 0.74
N SER A 3 8.77 -24.49 1.12
CA SER A 3 10.03 -24.42 1.91
C SER A 3 11.19 -23.76 1.15
N THR A 4 11.29 -23.96 -0.15
CA THR A 4 12.37 -23.38 -0.99
C THR A 4 12.12 -21.88 -1.21
N LEU A 5 10.87 -21.46 -1.36
CA LEU A 5 10.51 -20.06 -1.54
C LEU A 5 10.79 -19.23 -0.27
N LEU A 6 10.50 -19.81 0.92
CA LEU A 6 10.81 -19.18 2.20
C LEU A 6 12.33 -18.97 2.37
N LEU A 7 13.15 -19.93 2.00
CA LEU A 7 14.62 -19.82 2.09
C LEU A 7 15.16 -18.66 1.24
N LEU A 8 14.58 -18.40 0.09
CA LEU A 8 14.95 -17.26 -0.77
C LEU A 8 14.55 -15.90 -0.19
N LEU A 9 13.52 -15.86 0.64
CA LEU A 9 13.00 -14.62 1.24
C LEU A 9 13.56 -14.33 2.63
N LEU A 10 14.13 -15.34 3.34
CA LEU A 10 14.63 -15.19 4.72
C LEU A 10 15.56 -14.00 4.93
N PRO A 11 16.52 -13.68 4.04
CA PRO A 11 17.40 -12.53 4.23
C PRO A 11 16.67 -11.19 4.29
N PHE A 12 15.49 -11.08 3.65
CA PHE A 12 14.76 -9.83 3.53
C PHE A 12 13.87 -9.51 4.74
N PHE A 13 13.69 -10.47 5.66
CA PHE A 13 12.91 -10.29 6.90
C PHE A 13 13.75 -9.82 8.09
N SER A 14 15.01 -9.51 7.87
CA SER A 14 15.90 -9.04 8.93
C SER A 14 16.64 -7.79 8.46
N PRO A 15 16.77 -6.78 9.34
CA PRO A 15 17.60 -5.64 9.02
C PRO A 15 19.07 -6.06 8.86
N PRO A 16 19.82 -5.43 7.96
CA PRO A 16 21.27 -5.56 7.91
C PRO A 16 21.89 -5.22 9.26
N PRO A 17 23.09 -5.77 9.58
CA PRO A 17 23.72 -5.59 10.89
C PRO A 17 23.85 -4.15 11.34
N GLU A 18 24.15 -3.22 10.43
CA GLU A 18 24.30 -1.78 10.67
C GLU A 18 23.02 -1.07 11.09
N PHE A 19 21.86 -1.65 10.76
CA PHE A 19 20.54 -1.09 11.13
C PHE A 19 19.84 -1.93 12.20
N LYS A 20 20.48 -3.00 12.70
CA LYS A 20 19.88 -3.88 13.69
C LYS A 20 19.60 -3.13 14.99
N ALA A 21 18.32 -3.12 15.40
CA ALA A 21 17.83 -2.40 16.59
C ALA A 21 18.06 -0.88 16.56
N ASP A 22 18.36 -0.30 15.42
CA ASP A 22 18.37 1.15 15.22
C ASP A 22 16.96 1.64 14.87
N PHE A 23 16.35 2.38 15.79
CA PHE A 23 15.00 2.93 15.63
C PHE A 23 15.00 4.38 15.13
N GLY A 24 16.18 4.96 14.86
CA GLY A 24 16.32 6.36 14.46
C GLY A 24 15.71 7.33 15.49
N LYS A 25 15.24 8.46 15.00
CA LYS A 25 14.61 9.52 15.82
C LYS A 25 13.10 9.33 16.07
N TYR A 26 12.54 8.22 15.62
CA TYR A 26 11.09 8.01 15.61
C TYR A 26 10.57 7.59 16.98
N ALA A 27 9.42 8.14 17.38
CA ALA A 27 8.74 7.74 18.61
C ALA A 27 8.25 6.31 18.53
N SER A 28 8.36 5.56 19.63
CA SER A 28 7.92 4.16 19.64
C SER A 28 6.39 4.06 19.53
N PRO A 29 5.86 3.33 18.54
CA PRO A 29 4.42 3.09 18.44
C PRO A 29 3.87 2.16 19.53
N LEU A 30 4.74 1.57 20.37
CA LEU A 30 4.32 0.79 21.54
C LEU A 30 4.07 1.66 22.79
N VAL A 31 4.18 2.97 22.71
CA VAL A 31 3.88 3.90 23.80
C VAL A 31 2.50 4.53 23.57
N PHE A 32 1.59 4.39 24.53
CA PHE A 32 0.27 5.02 24.50
C PHE A 32 0.38 6.55 24.67
N ALA A 33 -0.69 7.28 24.39
CA ALA A 33 -0.73 8.73 24.55
C ALA A 33 -0.55 9.18 26.02
N ASP A 34 -0.90 8.33 26.99
CA ASP A 34 -0.70 8.56 28.42
C ASP A 34 0.73 8.22 28.90
N GLY A 35 1.64 7.84 28.01
CA GLY A 35 3.02 7.47 28.32
C GLY A 35 3.21 6.00 28.76
N SER A 36 2.16 5.25 29.03
CA SER A 36 2.25 3.82 29.32
C SER A 36 2.69 3.01 28.10
N LYS A 37 3.17 1.77 28.31
CA LYS A 37 3.70 0.93 27.22
C LYS A 37 2.84 -0.29 26.95
N ALA A 38 2.61 -0.60 25.70
CA ALA A 38 2.06 -1.88 25.25
C ALA A 38 3.16 -2.96 25.33
N VAL A 39 3.20 -3.70 26.43
CA VAL A 39 4.25 -4.69 26.74
C VAL A 39 3.80 -6.14 26.50
N SER A 40 2.54 -6.36 26.12
CA SER A 40 1.99 -7.68 25.82
C SER A 40 1.17 -7.68 24.55
N LYS A 41 0.97 -8.87 23.98
CA LYS A 41 0.13 -9.03 22.77
C LYS A 41 -1.32 -8.63 23.00
N GLU A 42 -1.82 -8.75 24.25
CA GLU A 42 -3.18 -8.37 24.64
C GLU A 42 -3.35 -6.84 24.67
N ALA A 43 -2.30 -6.09 24.95
CA ALA A 43 -2.33 -4.63 24.95
C ALA A 43 -2.31 -4.03 23.51
N TRP A 44 -1.80 -4.79 22.55
CA TRP A 44 -1.64 -4.29 21.18
C TRP A 44 -2.94 -3.86 20.49
N PRO A 45 -4.07 -4.59 20.54
CA PRO A 45 -5.32 -4.16 19.91
C PRO A 45 -5.78 -2.78 20.38
N LYS A 46 -5.66 -2.46 21.68
CA LYS A 46 -5.99 -1.15 22.23
C LYS A 46 -5.07 -0.08 21.64
N ARG A 47 -3.75 -0.34 21.63
CA ARG A 47 -2.78 0.63 21.08
C ARG A 47 -2.94 0.82 19.57
N ARG A 48 -3.15 -0.26 18.81
CA ARG A 48 -3.44 -0.21 17.38
C ARG A 48 -4.67 0.66 17.08
N HIS A 49 -5.74 0.51 17.86
CA HIS A 49 -6.95 1.32 17.74
C HIS A 49 -6.65 2.81 17.99
N GLU A 50 -5.87 3.14 19.00
CA GLU A 50 -5.46 4.50 19.31
C GLU A 50 -4.65 5.13 18.17
N ILE A 51 -3.70 4.39 17.57
CA ILE A 51 -2.93 4.83 16.41
C ILE A 51 -3.85 5.08 15.22
N LEU A 52 -4.73 4.13 14.90
CA LEU A 52 -5.68 4.26 13.79
C LEU A 52 -6.60 5.47 13.97
N LYS A 53 -7.14 5.67 15.18
CA LYS A 53 -7.96 6.84 15.52
C LYS A 53 -7.16 8.14 15.33
N THR A 54 -5.92 8.18 15.76
CA THR A 54 -5.04 9.33 15.58
C THR A 54 -4.84 9.66 14.10
N TRP A 55 -4.52 8.66 13.28
CA TRP A 55 -4.35 8.87 11.84
C TRP A 55 -5.65 9.28 11.14
N ASN A 56 -6.80 8.68 11.50
CA ASN A 56 -8.10 9.09 10.99
C ASN A 56 -8.44 10.56 11.32
N ASN A 57 -8.03 11.04 12.50
CA ASN A 57 -8.23 12.45 12.87
C ASN A 57 -7.41 13.41 11.99
N TYR A 58 -6.18 13.01 11.54
CA TYR A 58 -5.40 13.81 10.60
C TYR A 58 -5.94 13.70 9.17
N LEU A 59 -6.23 12.50 8.73
CA LEU A 59 -6.57 12.21 7.33
C LEU A 59 -8.02 12.51 6.98
N GLY A 60 -8.90 12.67 7.97
CA GLY A 60 -10.34 12.77 7.79
C GLY A 60 -11.04 11.41 7.68
N PRO A 61 -12.36 11.35 7.97
CA PRO A 61 -13.11 10.10 7.97
C PRO A 61 -13.35 9.59 6.56
N TRP A 62 -13.27 8.28 6.39
CA TRP A 62 -13.76 7.63 5.17
C TRP A 62 -15.28 7.67 5.12
N PRO A 63 -15.88 7.78 3.91
CA PRO A 63 -17.27 7.42 3.73
C PRO A 63 -17.52 5.96 4.10
N PRO A 64 -18.77 5.54 4.37
CA PRO A 64 -19.08 4.13 4.55
C PRO A 64 -18.55 3.28 3.39
N LEU A 65 -17.92 2.15 3.70
CA LEU A 65 -17.48 1.20 2.68
C LEU A 65 -18.68 0.61 1.95
N ILE A 66 -18.52 0.36 0.67
CA ILE A 66 -19.51 -0.34 -0.15
C ILE A 66 -19.29 -1.84 0.09
N GLU A 67 -20.27 -2.52 0.70
CA GLU A 67 -20.16 -3.95 1.02
C GLU A 67 -20.07 -4.81 -0.24
N LYS A 68 -20.86 -4.49 -1.26
CA LYS A 68 -20.93 -5.19 -2.55
C LYS A 68 -20.81 -4.19 -3.70
N PRO A 69 -19.59 -3.74 -4.00
CA PRO A 69 -19.37 -2.80 -5.09
C PRO A 69 -19.83 -3.40 -6.43
N LYS A 70 -20.47 -2.58 -7.25
CA LYS A 70 -20.92 -2.98 -8.58
C LYS A 70 -19.71 -3.22 -9.48
N LEU A 71 -19.76 -4.33 -10.24
CA LEU A 71 -18.85 -4.65 -11.32
C LEU A 71 -19.61 -4.68 -12.63
N GLU A 72 -19.19 -3.88 -13.60
CA GLU A 72 -19.72 -3.88 -14.96
C GLU A 72 -18.68 -4.49 -15.90
N TRP A 73 -19.07 -5.53 -16.65
CA TRP A 73 -18.24 -6.24 -17.60
C TRP A 73 -18.39 -5.58 -18.98
N LEU A 74 -17.31 -5.05 -19.55
CA LEU A 74 -17.34 -4.31 -20.81
C LEU A 74 -16.90 -5.16 -21.99
N SER A 75 -15.78 -5.85 -21.86
CA SER A 75 -15.25 -6.74 -22.89
C SER A 75 -14.31 -7.77 -22.28
N GLN A 76 -13.98 -8.81 -23.05
CA GLN A 76 -12.97 -9.78 -22.63
C GLN A 76 -12.06 -10.16 -23.79
N THR A 77 -10.85 -10.58 -23.45
CA THR A 77 -9.83 -11.08 -24.38
C THR A 77 -9.10 -12.25 -23.75
N ASN A 78 -8.97 -13.36 -24.47
CA ASN A 78 -8.14 -14.47 -24.04
C ASN A 78 -6.66 -14.08 -24.24
N ARG A 79 -5.87 -14.31 -23.21
CA ARG A 79 -4.41 -14.17 -23.26
C ARG A 79 -3.77 -15.53 -22.93
N GLU A 80 -2.50 -15.58 -22.68
CA GLU A 80 -1.69 -16.81 -22.57
C GLU A 80 -2.36 -17.92 -21.73
N ASN A 81 -2.44 -17.71 -20.42
CA ASN A 81 -3.04 -18.68 -19.48
C ASN A 81 -4.13 -18.03 -18.60
N PHE A 82 -4.76 -16.93 -19.07
CA PHE A 82 -5.80 -16.21 -18.36
C PHE A 82 -6.75 -15.48 -19.30
N VAL A 83 -7.87 -15.03 -18.75
CA VAL A 83 -8.83 -14.14 -19.44
C VAL A 83 -8.68 -12.75 -18.87
N GLN A 84 -8.48 -11.75 -19.73
CA GLN A 84 -8.49 -10.34 -19.42
C GLN A 84 -9.88 -9.76 -19.65
N HIS A 85 -10.48 -9.19 -18.62
CA HIS A 85 -11.74 -8.47 -18.72
C HIS A 85 -11.47 -6.97 -18.55
N ARG A 86 -12.01 -6.15 -19.47
CA ARG A 86 -12.17 -4.72 -19.23
C ARG A 86 -13.46 -4.52 -18.43
N ILE A 87 -13.38 -3.79 -17.36
CA ILE A 87 -14.48 -3.62 -16.40
C ILE A 87 -14.64 -2.15 -15.98
N ARG A 88 -15.78 -1.85 -15.36
CA ARG A 88 -15.92 -0.73 -14.43
C ARG A 88 -16.20 -1.28 -13.04
N VAL A 89 -15.56 -0.72 -12.05
CA VAL A 89 -15.77 -1.06 -10.64
C VAL A 89 -16.25 0.15 -9.86
N GLU A 90 -17.26 -0.04 -9.02
CA GLU A 90 -17.74 0.99 -8.10
C GLU A 90 -16.73 1.18 -6.97
N VAL A 91 -16.11 2.35 -6.92
CA VAL A 91 -15.02 2.65 -5.96
C VAL A 91 -15.44 3.62 -4.88
N ALA A 92 -16.50 4.39 -5.12
CA ALA A 92 -17.15 5.26 -4.17
C ALA A 92 -18.63 5.43 -4.60
N LYS A 93 -19.46 5.98 -3.74
CA LYS A 93 -20.86 6.26 -4.06
C LYS A 93 -20.98 7.07 -5.35
N ASN A 94 -21.69 6.53 -6.34
CA ASN A 94 -21.88 7.12 -7.67
C ASN A 94 -20.56 7.34 -8.47
N GLN A 95 -19.47 6.67 -8.11
CA GLN A 95 -18.19 6.76 -8.81
C GLN A 95 -17.74 5.38 -9.28
N MET A 96 -17.68 5.22 -10.59
CA MET A 96 -17.15 4.03 -11.25
C MET A 96 -15.79 4.34 -11.85
N LEU A 97 -14.82 3.44 -11.68
CA LEU A 97 -13.53 3.50 -12.38
C LEU A 97 -13.45 2.39 -13.41
N GLU A 98 -12.92 2.73 -14.59
CA GLU A 98 -12.50 1.73 -15.55
C GLU A 98 -11.21 1.07 -15.10
N GLY A 99 -11.09 -0.22 -15.41
CA GLY A 99 -9.92 -1.02 -15.08
C GLY A 99 -9.98 -2.37 -15.74
N TYR A 100 -9.14 -3.25 -15.26
CA TYR A 100 -9.03 -4.62 -15.81
C TYR A 100 -9.06 -5.63 -14.67
N LEU A 101 -9.84 -6.70 -14.88
CA LEU A 101 -9.81 -7.90 -14.06
C LEU A 101 -9.18 -9.02 -14.89
N LEU A 102 -8.07 -9.55 -14.43
CA LEU A 102 -7.39 -10.67 -15.06
C LEU A 102 -7.64 -11.91 -14.23
N VAL A 103 -8.17 -12.96 -14.87
CA VAL A 103 -8.59 -14.19 -14.20
C VAL A 103 -7.83 -15.38 -14.79
N PRO A 104 -7.02 -16.11 -13.99
CA PRO A 104 -6.32 -17.30 -14.47
C PRO A 104 -7.27 -18.36 -15.00
N ASN A 105 -6.85 -19.11 -16.00
CA ASN A 105 -7.56 -20.30 -16.43
C ASN A 105 -7.53 -21.37 -15.34
N GLY A 106 -8.62 -22.15 -15.22
CA GLY A 106 -8.74 -23.23 -14.24
C GLY A 106 -9.84 -23.02 -13.23
N ARG A 107 -9.81 -23.83 -12.17
CA ARG A 107 -10.82 -23.80 -11.10
C ARG A 107 -10.23 -23.09 -9.87
N GLY A 108 -10.88 -22.01 -9.42
CA GLY A 108 -10.59 -21.35 -8.16
C GLY A 108 -11.04 -22.17 -6.91
N PRO A 109 -11.08 -21.57 -5.73
CA PRO A 109 -10.85 -20.13 -5.53
C PRO A 109 -9.37 -19.75 -5.58
N PHE A 110 -9.06 -18.70 -6.33
CA PHE A 110 -7.70 -18.17 -6.49
C PHE A 110 -7.36 -17.14 -5.41
N PRO A 111 -6.08 -16.98 -5.02
CA PRO A 111 -5.63 -15.77 -4.38
C PRO A 111 -5.78 -14.58 -5.34
N ALA A 112 -5.89 -13.36 -4.78
CA ALA A 112 -6.07 -12.17 -5.61
C ALA A 112 -5.17 -11.01 -5.16
N VAL A 113 -5.00 -10.02 -6.05
CA VAL A 113 -4.27 -8.79 -5.77
C VAL A 113 -4.99 -7.58 -6.37
N VAL A 114 -5.01 -6.47 -5.62
CA VAL A 114 -5.36 -5.15 -6.13
C VAL A 114 -4.07 -4.47 -6.60
N VAL A 115 -4.08 -3.88 -7.80
CA VAL A 115 -2.89 -3.27 -8.42
C VAL A 115 -3.24 -1.86 -8.89
N PRO A 116 -3.15 -0.84 -8.02
CA PRO A 116 -3.38 0.54 -8.38
C PRO A 116 -2.16 1.17 -9.06
N TYR A 117 -2.41 2.02 -10.05
CA TYR A 117 -1.38 2.85 -10.69
C TYR A 117 -2.01 4.14 -11.27
N TYR A 118 -1.25 4.94 -12.02
CA TYR A 118 -1.78 6.11 -12.73
C TYR A 118 -2.84 5.71 -13.74
N GLU A 119 -2.53 4.71 -14.56
CA GLU A 119 -3.41 4.08 -15.54
C GLU A 119 -3.34 2.55 -15.40
N PRO A 120 -4.46 1.83 -15.55
CA PRO A 120 -4.49 0.38 -15.33
C PRO A 120 -3.78 -0.42 -16.42
N GLU A 121 -3.54 0.16 -17.60
CA GLU A 121 -2.86 -0.45 -18.73
C GLU A 121 -1.43 -0.86 -18.40
N SER A 122 -0.70 -0.07 -17.62
CA SER A 122 0.65 -0.44 -17.16
C SER A 122 0.64 -1.71 -16.33
N SER A 123 -0.34 -1.83 -15.42
CA SER A 123 -0.43 -2.97 -14.50
C SER A 123 -0.75 -4.28 -15.22
N ILE A 124 -1.38 -4.23 -16.39
CA ILE A 124 -1.73 -5.42 -17.19
C ILE A 124 -0.76 -5.71 -18.35
N GLY A 125 0.35 -4.98 -18.41
CA GLY A 125 1.43 -5.22 -19.38
C GLY A 125 1.14 -4.73 -20.81
N VAL A 126 0.22 -3.77 -20.99
CA VAL A 126 -0.03 -3.10 -22.29
C VAL A 126 0.29 -1.61 -22.25
N GLY A 127 0.74 -1.10 -21.10
CA GLY A 127 1.23 0.25 -20.94
C GLY A 127 2.62 0.47 -21.55
N LYS A 128 3.04 1.73 -21.63
CA LYS A 128 4.33 2.11 -22.24
C LYS A 128 5.53 1.97 -21.29
N VAL A 129 5.29 1.92 -19.97
CA VAL A 129 6.35 1.91 -18.95
C VAL A 129 6.64 0.45 -18.56
N PRO A 130 7.86 -0.05 -18.78
CA PRO A 130 8.19 -1.44 -18.49
C PRO A 130 8.25 -1.73 -16.99
N LEU A 131 8.13 -3.00 -16.62
CA LEU A 131 8.31 -3.51 -15.26
C LEU A 131 7.31 -2.95 -14.22
N ARG A 132 6.16 -2.39 -14.66
CA ARG A 132 5.04 -2.00 -13.78
C ARG A 132 3.85 -2.96 -13.92
N ASP A 133 4.01 -4.02 -14.67
CA ASP A 133 3.01 -5.00 -15.06
C ASP A 133 2.72 -6.05 -13.98
N PHE A 134 2.65 -5.61 -12.71
CA PHE A 134 2.46 -6.51 -11.55
C PHE A 134 1.20 -7.38 -11.68
N GLY A 135 0.09 -6.81 -12.15
CA GLY A 135 -1.15 -7.54 -12.34
C GLY A 135 -1.01 -8.66 -13.37
N TYR A 136 -0.42 -8.35 -14.52
CA TYR A 136 -0.13 -9.33 -15.57
C TYR A 136 0.77 -10.48 -15.05
N GLN A 137 1.87 -10.15 -14.42
CA GLN A 137 2.85 -11.12 -13.95
C GLN A 137 2.30 -12.02 -12.82
N LEU A 138 1.53 -11.44 -11.89
CA LEU A 138 0.88 -12.21 -10.84
C LEU A 138 -0.25 -13.09 -11.39
N THR A 139 -0.97 -12.60 -12.40
CA THR A 139 -2.02 -13.44 -13.02
C THR A 139 -1.45 -14.64 -13.74
N LYS A 140 -0.34 -14.50 -14.46
CA LYS A 140 0.39 -15.64 -15.05
C LYS A 140 0.83 -16.67 -14.01
N ARG A 141 1.01 -16.23 -12.77
CA ARG A 141 1.35 -17.06 -11.61
C ARG A 141 0.13 -17.58 -10.84
N GLY A 142 -1.09 -17.43 -11.36
CA GLY A 142 -2.32 -18.00 -10.79
C GLY A 142 -3.01 -17.11 -9.76
N PHE A 143 -2.84 -15.81 -9.81
CA PHE A 143 -3.59 -14.84 -9.01
C PHE A 143 -4.67 -14.16 -9.86
N VAL A 144 -5.84 -13.92 -9.32
CA VAL A 144 -6.74 -12.92 -9.90
C VAL A 144 -6.15 -11.54 -9.63
N SER A 145 -6.08 -10.67 -10.63
CA SER A 145 -5.64 -9.28 -10.42
C SER A 145 -6.71 -8.27 -10.84
N LEU A 146 -6.95 -7.30 -9.97
CA LEU A 146 -7.80 -6.14 -10.24
C LEU A 146 -6.90 -4.91 -10.39
N SER A 147 -6.73 -4.44 -11.63
CA SER A 147 -5.91 -3.28 -11.96
C SER A 147 -6.80 -2.06 -12.17
N ILE A 148 -6.51 -0.98 -11.44
CA ILE A 148 -7.28 0.27 -11.49
C ILE A 148 -6.34 1.47 -11.69
N GLY A 149 -6.88 2.50 -12.32
CA GLY A 149 -6.21 3.77 -12.55
C GLY A 149 -6.58 4.84 -11.50
N SER A 150 -5.96 6.01 -11.61
CA SER A 150 -6.27 7.17 -10.78
C SER A 150 -7.73 7.62 -10.99
N PRO A 151 -8.45 8.01 -9.92
CA PRO A 151 -9.84 8.49 -10.02
C PRO A 151 -9.98 9.89 -10.63
N GLY A 152 -8.93 10.46 -11.15
CA GLY A 152 -8.91 11.81 -11.75
C GLY A 152 -7.66 12.05 -12.57
N PRO A 153 -7.33 13.29 -12.91
CA PRO A 153 -6.05 13.63 -13.51
C PRO A 153 -4.91 13.04 -12.66
N SER A 154 -3.85 12.57 -13.29
CA SER A 154 -2.84 11.65 -12.73
C SER A 154 -2.19 12.07 -11.40
N ARG A 155 -2.36 13.27 -10.92
CA ARG A 155 -1.84 13.76 -9.64
C ARG A 155 -2.90 14.46 -8.77
N GLU A 156 -4.17 14.41 -9.16
CA GLU A 156 -5.25 15.09 -8.47
C GLU A 156 -6.45 14.16 -8.37
N PRO A 157 -6.41 13.14 -7.46
CA PRO A 157 -7.52 12.23 -7.28
C PRO A 157 -8.76 13.01 -6.86
N GLN A 158 -9.86 12.79 -7.59
CA GLN A 158 -11.13 13.42 -7.25
C GLN A 158 -11.76 12.67 -6.07
N THR A 159 -11.88 13.36 -4.96
CA THR A 159 -12.44 12.78 -3.73
C THR A 159 -13.99 12.87 -3.69
N GLY A 160 -14.60 13.58 -4.63
CA GLY A 160 -16.04 13.81 -4.63
C GLY A 160 -16.49 14.53 -3.35
N GLU A 161 -17.48 13.98 -2.66
CA GLU A 161 -17.98 14.50 -1.39
C GLU A 161 -17.18 14.01 -0.17
N ALA A 162 -16.13 13.22 -0.35
CA ALA A 162 -15.35 12.69 0.76
C ALA A 162 -14.58 13.79 1.49
N GLN A 163 -14.69 13.79 2.81
CA GLN A 163 -14.00 14.77 3.69
C GLN A 163 -12.62 14.33 4.13
N CYS A 164 -12.06 13.30 3.51
CA CYS A 164 -10.73 12.82 3.81
C CYS A 164 -9.69 13.33 2.81
N GLN A 165 -8.42 13.25 3.21
CA GLN A 165 -7.30 13.61 2.35
C GLN A 165 -7.24 12.73 1.08
N PRO A 166 -6.77 13.26 -0.06
CA PRO A 166 -6.74 12.52 -1.33
C PRO A 166 -6.05 11.15 -1.24
N LEU A 167 -4.90 11.05 -0.58
CA LEU A 167 -4.22 9.76 -0.43
C LEU A 167 -4.99 8.78 0.48
N SER A 168 -5.69 9.29 1.49
CA SER A 168 -6.59 8.48 2.31
C SER A 168 -7.80 7.99 1.51
N PHE A 169 -8.33 8.83 0.62
CA PHE A 169 -9.40 8.44 -0.29
C PHE A 169 -8.97 7.36 -1.28
N LEU A 170 -7.72 7.39 -1.76
CA LEU A 170 -7.15 6.28 -2.54
C LEU A 170 -7.14 4.97 -1.72
N GLY A 171 -6.82 5.05 -0.42
CA GLY A 171 -6.95 3.91 0.49
C GLY A 171 -8.38 3.37 0.59
N TYR A 172 -9.37 4.27 0.68
CA TYR A 172 -10.80 3.94 0.65
C TYR A 172 -11.21 3.24 -0.66
N ILE A 173 -10.74 3.73 -1.80
CA ILE A 173 -10.95 3.09 -3.10
C ILE A 173 -10.35 1.67 -3.12
N ALA A 174 -9.13 1.49 -2.61
CA ALA A 174 -8.51 0.17 -2.52
C ALA A 174 -9.33 -0.79 -1.65
N ALA A 175 -9.92 -0.31 -0.55
CA ALA A 175 -10.80 -1.09 0.31
C ALA A 175 -12.09 -1.52 -0.41
N ASN A 176 -12.68 -0.65 -1.23
CA ASN A 176 -13.84 -1.02 -2.05
C ASN A 176 -13.46 -1.98 -3.18
N CYS A 177 -12.27 -1.86 -3.78
CA CYS A 177 -11.76 -2.85 -4.73
C CYS A 177 -11.53 -4.22 -4.06
N TYR A 178 -11.05 -4.25 -2.81
CA TYR A 178 -11.01 -5.48 -2.01
C TYR A 178 -12.42 -6.08 -1.89
N ASN A 179 -13.41 -5.30 -1.48
CA ASN A 179 -14.80 -5.76 -1.37
C ASN A 179 -15.36 -6.26 -2.71
N ALA A 180 -15.05 -5.59 -3.83
CA ALA A 180 -15.44 -6.06 -5.16
C ALA A 180 -14.86 -7.46 -5.48
N LEU A 181 -13.57 -7.69 -5.18
CA LEU A 181 -12.96 -9.00 -5.35
C LEU A 181 -13.63 -10.10 -4.50
N THR A 182 -14.09 -9.76 -3.27
CA THR A 182 -14.77 -10.73 -2.41
C THR A 182 -16.15 -11.16 -2.94
N THR A 183 -16.73 -10.44 -3.89
CA THR A 183 -18.01 -10.83 -4.53
C THR A 183 -17.83 -11.91 -5.59
N LEU A 184 -16.59 -12.17 -6.04
CA LEU A 184 -16.29 -13.13 -7.09
C LEU A 184 -16.17 -14.54 -6.51
N THR A 185 -16.93 -15.50 -7.05
CA THR A 185 -16.96 -16.88 -6.56
C THR A 185 -15.65 -17.65 -6.76
N ASN A 186 -14.81 -17.19 -7.67
CA ASN A 186 -13.51 -17.77 -7.98
C ASN A 186 -12.34 -17.10 -7.24
N VAL A 187 -12.59 -16.18 -6.31
CA VAL A 187 -11.60 -15.53 -5.46
C VAL A 187 -11.73 -16.01 -4.02
N ASP A 188 -10.61 -16.31 -3.38
CA ASP A 188 -10.58 -16.57 -1.94
C ASP A 188 -10.50 -15.23 -1.17
N PRO A 189 -11.54 -14.84 -0.42
CA PRO A 189 -11.57 -13.55 0.28
C PRO A 189 -10.52 -13.43 1.40
N LYS A 190 -9.92 -14.53 1.85
CA LYS A 190 -8.86 -14.53 2.85
C LYS A 190 -7.47 -14.37 2.27
N ARG A 191 -7.32 -14.43 0.95
CA ARG A 191 -6.05 -14.41 0.24
C ARG A 191 -5.99 -13.28 -0.78
N ILE A 192 -6.35 -12.06 -0.34
CA ILE A 192 -6.31 -10.84 -1.18
C ILE A 192 -5.21 -9.93 -0.66
N GLY A 193 -4.25 -9.60 -1.53
CA GLY A 193 -3.18 -8.66 -1.29
C GLY A 193 -3.30 -7.38 -2.10
N ILE A 194 -2.33 -6.48 -1.94
CA ILE A 194 -2.22 -5.24 -2.71
C ILE A 194 -0.77 -4.92 -3.04
N VAL A 195 -0.51 -4.47 -4.26
CA VAL A 195 0.84 -4.09 -4.72
C VAL A 195 0.78 -2.87 -5.63
N GLY A 196 1.77 -1.98 -5.48
CA GLY A 196 1.94 -0.87 -6.40
C GLY A 196 3.36 -0.30 -6.34
N HIS A 197 3.71 0.47 -7.37
CA HIS A 197 5.00 1.15 -7.48
C HIS A 197 4.79 2.67 -7.40
N SER A 198 5.72 3.38 -6.73
CA SER A 198 5.74 4.84 -6.67
C SER A 198 4.40 5.40 -6.16
N TYR A 199 3.64 6.10 -7.00
CA TYR A 199 2.27 6.54 -6.72
C TYR A 199 1.37 5.37 -6.32
N GLY A 200 1.37 4.27 -7.09
CA GLY A 200 0.65 3.06 -6.74
C GLY A 200 1.17 2.40 -5.44
N GLY A 201 2.44 2.57 -5.12
CA GLY A 201 3.05 2.14 -3.87
C GLY A 201 2.54 2.93 -2.65
N LYS A 202 2.38 4.27 -2.78
CA LYS A 202 1.72 5.10 -1.76
C LYS A 202 0.27 4.66 -1.54
N TRP A 203 -0.44 4.42 -2.65
CA TRP A 203 -1.82 3.94 -2.61
C TRP A 203 -1.92 2.58 -1.93
N ALA A 204 -1.06 1.61 -2.31
CA ALA A 204 -1.02 0.29 -1.71
C ALA A 204 -0.69 0.34 -0.20
N MET A 205 0.22 1.22 0.20
CA MET A 205 0.59 1.43 1.60
C MET A 205 -0.60 1.96 2.41
N PHE A 206 -1.21 3.06 1.99
CA PHE A 206 -2.35 3.63 2.71
C PHE A 206 -3.55 2.68 2.70
N GLY A 207 -3.83 2.04 1.56
CA GLY A 207 -4.90 1.04 1.46
C GLY A 207 -4.73 -0.11 2.42
N SER A 208 -3.55 -0.73 2.47
CA SER A 208 -3.30 -1.88 3.33
C SER A 208 -3.17 -1.55 4.82
N CYS A 209 -2.62 -0.39 5.15
CA CYS A 209 -2.49 0.04 6.55
C CYS A 209 -3.83 0.44 7.16
N LEU A 210 -4.68 1.17 6.41
CA LEU A 210 -5.96 1.67 6.88
C LEU A 210 -7.10 0.64 6.76
N HIS A 211 -6.98 -0.34 5.85
CA HIS A 211 -7.95 -1.42 5.67
C HIS A 211 -7.35 -2.77 6.08
N GLU A 212 -7.76 -3.26 7.25
CA GLU A 212 -7.14 -4.43 7.88
C GLU A 212 -7.42 -5.79 7.19
N LYS A 213 -8.29 -5.84 6.18
CA LYS A 213 -8.66 -7.09 5.53
C LYS A 213 -7.67 -7.56 4.46
N PHE A 214 -6.81 -6.68 3.91
CA PHE A 214 -5.74 -7.14 3.03
C PHE A 214 -4.83 -8.13 3.76
N ALA A 215 -4.65 -9.32 3.20
CA ALA A 215 -3.86 -10.37 3.83
C ALA A 215 -2.36 -10.07 3.84
N CYS A 216 -1.85 -9.40 2.81
CA CYS A 216 -0.48 -8.87 2.74
C CYS A 216 -0.36 -7.71 1.77
N ALA A 217 0.79 -7.03 1.76
CA ALA A 217 1.05 -5.91 0.85
C ALA A 217 2.51 -5.87 0.39
N ALA A 218 2.74 -5.34 -0.83
CA ALA A 218 4.07 -4.94 -1.28
C ALA A 218 4.04 -3.49 -1.76
N TRP A 219 4.99 -2.69 -1.26
CA TRP A 219 5.13 -1.28 -1.56
C TRP A 219 6.44 -1.05 -2.28
N SER A 220 6.38 -0.80 -3.60
CA SER A 220 7.58 -0.59 -4.41
C SER A 220 7.93 0.88 -4.45
N ASP A 221 8.92 1.26 -3.66
CA ASP A 221 9.59 2.57 -3.59
C ASP A 221 8.64 3.79 -3.47
N PRO A 222 7.65 3.78 -2.54
CA PRO A 222 6.73 4.90 -2.38
C PRO A 222 7.34 6.07 -1.59
N GLY A 223 8.45 5.90 -0.90
CA GLY A 223 8.93 6.77 0.17
C GLY A 223 8.18 6.48 1.47
N ILE A 224 8.68 5.56 2.28
CA ILE A 224 8.00 5.10 3.51
C ILE A 224 8.22 5.98 4.74
N VAL A 225 8.79 7.17 4.56
CA VAL A 225 8.93 8.21 5.60
C VAL A 225 8.67 9.58 5.00
N PHE A 226 8.42 10.60 5.81
CA PHE A 226 8.41 11.98 5.39
C PHE A 226 9.85 12.50 5.22
N ASP A 227 10.26 12.71 3.98
CA ASP A 227 11.63 13.09 3.64
C ASP A 227 11.63 14.17 2.56
N GLU A 228 11.76 15.43 2.98
CA GLU A 228 11.74 16.60 2.10
C GLU A 228 13.05 16.78 1.30
N SER A 229 14.07 15.98 1.58
CA SER A 229 15.29 15.92 0.75
C SER A 229 15.10 15.12 -0.54
N ARG A 230 13.98 14.38 -0.65
CA ARG A 230 13.64 13.52 -1.79
C ARG A 230 12.34 13.99 -2.46
N PRO A 231 12.43 14.74 -3.59
CA PRO A 231 11.26 15.37 -4.23
C PRO A 231 10.12 14.38 -4.59
N ASN A 232 10.43 13.12 -4.88
CA ASN A 232 9.43 12.10 -5.24
C ASN A 232 8.67 11.54 -4.03
N VAL A 233 9.14 11.76 -2.81
CA VAL A 233 8.41 11.37 -1.59
C VAL A 233 7.12 12.16 -1.44
N ASN A 234 7.13 13.44 -1.67
CA ASN A 234 6.07 14.42 -1.97
C ASN A 234 4.72 14.31 -1.24
N TYR A 235 4.66 13.75 -0.03
CA TYR A 235 3.42 13.68 0.77
C TYR A 235 2.83 15.05 1.12
N TRP A 236 3.63 16.10 1.10
CA TRP A 236 3.23 17.50 1.30
C TRP A 236 2.35 18.06 0.20
N GLU A 237 2.25 17.38 -0.94
CA GLU A 237 1.45 17.87 -2.05
C GLU A 237 -0.04 17.79 -1.77
N PRO A 238 -0.84 18.76 -2.28
CA PRO A 238 -2.29 18.78 -2.05
C PRO A 238 -3.05 17.55 -2.55
N TRP A 239 -2.50 16.84 -3.55
CA TRP A 239 -3.08 15.59 -4.07
C TRP A 239 -2.73 14.35 -3.23
N TYR A 240 -2.02 14.53 -2.09
CA TYR A 240 -1.74 13.47 -1.13
C TYR A 240 -2.33 13.81 0.25
N ILE A 241 -1.54 14.37 1.16
CA ILE A 241 -1.96 14.73 2.51
C ILE A 241 -1.66 16.19 2.90
N GLY A 242 -1.33 17.01 1.90
CA GLY A 242 -1.15 18.46 2.05
C GLY A 242 -2.38 19.27 1.67
N ASN A 243 -3.54 18.64 1.40
CA ASN A 243 -4.73 19.37 1.01
C ASN A 243 -5.29 20.20 2.17
N GLU A 244 -5.54 21.48 1.92
CA GLU A 244 -6.11 22.42 2.87
C GLU A 244 -7.13 23.30 2.14
N ALA A 245 -8.39 23.32 2.64
CA ALA A 245 -9.47 24.04 1.99
C ALA A 245 -9.13 25.55 1.86
N GLY A 246 -9.30 26.08 0.66
CA GLY A 246 -9.03 27.48 0.35
C GLY A 246 -7.55 27.85 0.19
N VAL A 247 -6.63 26.91 0.40
CA VAL A 247 -5.19 27.14 0.23
C VAL A 247 -4.71 26.57 -1.10
N LYS A 248 -4.09 27.40 -1.94
CA LYS A 248 -3.43 26.98 -3.18
C LYS A 248 -1.92 26.96 -2.93
N ARG A 249 -1.36 25.77 -2.80
CA ARG A 249 0.07 25.55 -2.70
C ARG A 249 0.67 25.28 -4.09
N LYS A 250 1.85 25.85 -4.38
CA LYS A 250 2.61 25.49 -5.59
C LYS A 250 3.23 24.09 -5.42
N PRO A 251 3.35 23.29 -6.50
CA PRO A 251 4.08 22.04 -6.46
C PRO A 251 5.55 22.24 -6.05
N GLY A 252 6.14 21.23 -5.42
CA GLY A 252 7.56 21.20 -5.06
C GLY A 252 7.80 21.09 -3.55
N VAL A 253 9.06 20.86 -3.19
CA VAL A 253 9.49 20.70 -1.80
C VAL A 253 9.08 21.92 -0.96
N PRO A 254 8.61 21.72 0.29
CA PRO A 254 8.29 22.84 1.17
C PRO A 254 9.48 23.78 1.44
N THR A 255 9.21 25.08 1.35
CA THR A 255 10.14 26.16 1.69
C THR A 255 9.42 27.22 2.51
N THR A 256 10.13 28.27 2.89
CA THR A 256 9.53 29.45 3.56
C THR A 256 8.48 30.12 2.68
N GLU A 257 8.74 30.20 1.36
CA GLU A 257 7.87 30.85 0.37
C GLU A 257 6.76 29.89 -0.14
N ASN A 258 6.92 28.59 0.07
CA ASN A 258 5.95 27.55 -0.31
C ASN A 258 5.77 26.56 0.85
N PRO A 259 5.15 26.99 1.97
CA PRO A 259 5.15 26.23 3.21
C PRO A 259 4.31 24.95 3.12
N ARG A 260 4.49 24.09 4.13
CA ARG A 260 3.63 22.92 4.35
C ARG A 260 2.20 23.34 4.61
N THR A 261 1.24 22.56 4.13
CA THR A 261 -0.20 22.79 4.29
C THR A 261 -0.91 21.54 4.79
N GLY A 262 -2.16 21.69 5.20
CA GLY A 262 -3.05 20.60 5.59
C GLY A 262 -2.52 19.68 6.69
N PRO A 263 -2.97 18.44 6.71
CA PRO A 263 -2.51 17.43 7.67
C PRO A 263 -1.02 17.18 7.66
N TYR A 264 -0.35 17.27 6.51
CA TYR A 264 1.10 17.12 6.45
C TYR A 264 1.83 18.10 7.37
N LYS A 265 1.42 19.39 7.35
CA LYS A 265 1.96 20.42 8.25
C LYS A 265 1.81 20.04 9.72
N LYS A 266 0.64 19.53 10.10
CA LYS A 266 0.33 19.13 11.47
C LYS A 266 1.13 17.89 11.90
N LEU A 267 1.19 16.87 11.04
CA LEU A 267 1.95 15.65 11.30
C LEU A 267 3.44 15.94 11.57
N ILE A 268 4.05 16.80 10.76
CA ILE A 268 5.45 17.22 10.97
C ILE A 268 5.61 18.00 12.28
N ALA A 269 4.70 18.93 12.58
CA ALA A 269 4.75 19.74 13.82
C ALA A 269 4.60 18.87 15.08
N ASP A 270 3.79 17.80 15.00
CA ASP A 270 3.54 16.87 16.10
C ASP A 270 4.60 15.74 16.18
N GLY A 271 5.65 15.79 15.34
CA GLY A 271 6.74 14.82 15.32
C GLY A 271 6.32 13.42 14.86
N ARG A 272 5.24 13.31 14.07
CA ARG A 272 4.72 12.04 13.57
C ARG A 272 5.29 11.71 12.20
N ASP A 273 5.39 10.40 11.93
CA ASP A 273 5.84 9.90 10.63
C ASP A 273 5.15 8.56 10.30
N LEU A 274 5.31 8.11 9.06
CA LEU A 274 4.61 6.94 8.48
C LEU A 274 4.88 5.61 9.20
N HIS A 275 5.92 5.50 10.04
CA HIS A 275 6.17 4.30 10.85
C HIS A 275 4.97 3.95 11.75
N GLU A 276 4.23 4.96 12.24
CA GLU A 276 2.98 4.71 12.99
C GLU A 276 1.87 4.12 12.10
N LEU A 277 1.85 4.47 10.81
CA LEU A 277 0.92 3.88 9.85
C LEU A 277 1.31 2.43 9.52
N HIS A 278 2.62 2.17 9.31
CA HIS A 278 3.13 0.83 8.96
C HIS A 278 2.78 -0.22 10.01
N VAL A 279 2.85 0.12 11.29
CA VAL A 279 2.55 -0.85 12.37
C VAL A 279 1.10 -1.32 12.37
N LEU A 280 0.19 -0.60 11.71
CA LEU A 280 -1.20 -1.04 11.53
C LEU A 280 -1.29 -2.30 10.64
N MET A 281 -0.24 -2.63 9.89
CA MET A 281 -0.15 -3.91 9.19
C MET A 281 -0.05 -5.11 10.13
N ALA A 282 0.57 -4.95 11.31
CA ALA A 282 0.81 -6.09 12.22
C ALA A 282 -0.49 -6.80 12.66
N PRO A 283 -0.57 -8.15 12.59
CA PRO A 283 0.50 -9.09 12.23
C PRO A 283 0.57 -9.47 10.74
N ARG A 284 -0.12 -8.75 9.85
CA ARG A 284 -0.14 -9.02 8.40
C ARG A 284 1.23 -8.70 7.79
N PRO A 285 1.77 -9.58 6.92
CA PRO A 285 3.08 -9.35 6.31
C PRO A 285 3.05 -8.23 5.27
N PHE A 286 4.18 -7.50 5.17
CA PHE A 286 4.40 -6.57 4.08
C PHE A 286 5.87 -6.54 3.64
N LEU A 287 6.08 -6.18 2.39
CA LEU A 287 7.38 -6.01 1.75
C LEU A 287 7.54 -4.56 1.27
N VAL A 288 8.64 -3.92 1.63
CA VAL A 288 9.12 -2.70 0.99
C VAL A 288 10.15 -3.10 -0.07
N SER A 289 9.82 -2.92 -1.34
CA SER A 289 10.78 -3.08 -2.44
C SER A 289 11.39 -1.72 -2.73
N GLY A 290 12.40 -1.35 -1.92
CA GLY A 290 13.00 -0.02 -1.91
C GLY A 290 13.86 0.26 -3.14
N GLY A 291 14.01 1.53 -3.42
CA GLY A 291 14.86 2.10 -4.45
C GLY A 291 15.45 3.42 -3.96
N SER A 292 15.52 4.43 -4.83
CA SER A 292 16.09 5.74 -4.46
C SER A 292 15.28 6.47 -3.39
N GLU A 293 13.96 6.23 -3.29
CA GLU A 293 13.10 6.87 -2.27
C GLU A 293 13.13 6.13 -0.93
N ASP A 294 13.36 4.82 -0.99
CA ASP A 294 13.45 3.95 0.16
C ASP A 294 14.78 3.17 0.19
N PRO A 295 15.91 3.85 0.48
CA PRO A 295 17.22 3.22 0.60
C PRO A 295 17.31 2.37 1.89
N PRO A 296 18.38 1.56 2.07
CA PRO A 296 18.52 0.64 3.20
C PRO A 296 18.33 1.26 4.59
N GLU A 297 18.64 2.55 4.76
CA GLU A 297 18.46 3.29 6.02
C GLU A 297 17.00 3.32 6.49
N ARG A 298 16.04 3.03 5.62
CA ARG A 298 14.62 2.90 5.99
C ARG A 298 14.35 1.73 6.94
N TRP A 299 15.30 0.83 7.13
CA TRP A 299 15.21 -0.16 8.19
C TRP A 299 15.04 0.45 9.58
N ARG A 300 15.54 1.67 9.83
CA ARG A 300 15.29 2.39 11.09
C ARG A 300 13.81 2.55 11.39
N VAL A 301 13.03 2.89 10.39
CA VAL A 301 11.57 3.04 10.54
C VAL A 301 10.85 1.70 10.55
N LEU A 302 11.31 0.72 9.79
CA LEU A 302 10.73 -0.62 9.74
C LEU A 302 10.97 -1.43 11.02
N ASN A 303 12.04 -1.14 11.76
CA ASN A 303 12.32 -1.77 13.05
C ASN A 303 11.19 -1.56 14.08
N HIS A 304 10.42 -0.48 13.96
CA HIS A 304 9.21 -0.27 14.77
C HIS A 304 8.13 -1.32 14.46
N SER A 305 7.92 -1.65 13.19
CA SER A 305 7.02 -2.72 12.78
C SER A 305 7.58 -4.10 13.15
N VAL A 306 8.88 -4.30 13.07
CA VAL A 306 9.55 -5.53 13.55
C VAL A 306 9.32 -5.72 15.06
N ALA A 307 9.49 -4.64 15.85
CA ALA A 307 9.27 -4.69 17.31
C ALA A 307 7.81 -5.04 17.67
N VAL A 308 6.83 -4.45 16.98
CA VAL A 308 5.42 -4.79 17.17
C VAL A 308 5.14 -6.25 16.81
N ASN A 309 5.64 -6.72 15.66
CA ASN A 309 5.44 -8.11 15.26
C ASN A 309 6.12 -9.10 16.22
N LYS A 310 7.31 -8.75 16.75
CA LYS A 310 8.00 -9.55 17.79
C LYS A 310 7.15 -9.64 19.07
N LEU A 311 6.53 -8.53 19.50
CA LEU A 311 5.59 -8.53 20.64
C LEU A 311 4.42 -9.49 20.40
N LEU A 312 3.96 -9.62 19.15
CA LEU A 312 2.88 -10.52 18.74
C LEU A 312 3.35 -11.97 18.47
N GLY A 313 4.65 -12.27 18.60
CA GLY A 313 5.21 -13.60 18.36
C GLY A 313 5.59 -13.91 16.92
N PHE A 314 5.75 -12.91 16.07
CA PHE A 314 6.11 -13.07 14.65
C PHE A 314 7.47 -12.46 14.31
N THR A 315 8.25 -13.15 13.46
CA THR A 315 9.59 -12.70 13.02
C THR A 315 9.70 -12.50 11.51
N ASN A 316 8.70 -12.89 10.73
CA ASN A 316 8.70 -12.90 9.27
C ASN A 316 7.51 -12.10 8.70
N ARG A 317 7.25 -10.91 9.22
CA ARG A 317 6.13 -10.06 8.78
C ARG A 317 6.55 -8.76 8.13
N VAL A 318 7.80 -8.35 8.31
CA VAL A 318 8.34 -7.12 7.75
C VAL A 318 9.55 -7.48 6.91
N ALA A 319 9.48 -7.19 5.62
CA ALA A 319 10.57 -7.46 4.69
C ALA A 319 10.96 -6.18 3.94
N MET A 320 12.24 -6.10 3.58
CA MET A 320 12.73 -5.05 2.70
C MET A 320 13.77 -5.61 1.73
N THR A 321 13.63 -5.26 0.47
CA THR A 321 14.63 -5.43 -0.57
C THR A 321 15.04 -4.07 -1.11
N ASN A 322 16.21 -3.94 -1.72
CA ASN A 322 16.69 -2.66 -2.22
C ASN A 322 17.28 -2.78 -3.63
N ARG A 323 17.11 -1.72 -4.39
CA ARG A 323 17.74 -1.48 -5.69
C ARG A 323 18.25 -0.02 -5.76
N PRO A 324 19.23 0.28 -6.62
CA PRO A 324 19.85 1.63 -6.61
C PRO A 324 18.92 2.76 -7.09
N LYS A 325 17.98 2.47 -8.01
CA LYS A 325 17.13 3.49 -8.66
C LYS A 325 15.67 3.35 -8.27
N HIS A 326 14.89 4.39 -8.58
CA HIS A 326 13.44 4.38 -8.39
C HIS A 326 12.75 3.30 -9.23
N ASP A 327 13.16 3.16 -10.49
CA ASP A 327 12.56 2.20 -11.40
C ASP A 327 12.72 0.75 -10.92
N PRO A 328 11.69 -0.08 -11.02
CA PRO A 328 11.78 -1.51 -10.75
C PRO A 328 12.78 -2.20 -11.66
N THR A 329 13.33 -3.31 -11.19
CA THR A 329 14.13 -4.27 -11.97
C THR A 329 13.40 -5.62 -12.00
N GLU A 330 13.76 -6.49 -12.93
CA GLU A 330 13.23 -7.85 -12.96
C GLU A 330 13.48 -8.59 -11.64
N GLU A 331 14.67 -8.41 -11.06
CA GLU A 331 15.03 -9.01 -9.77
C GLU A 331 14.12 -8.52 -8.66
N SER A 332 13.95 -7.18 -8.52
CA SER A 332 13.08 -6.60 -7.48
C SER A 332 11.63 -7.03 -7.64
N ASN A 333 11.16 -7.17 -8.87
CA ASN A 333 9.80 -7.65 -9.16
C ASN A 333 9.65 -9.15 -8.83
N ASN A 334 10.64 -9.97 -9.16
CA ASN A 334 10.62 -11.41 -8.82
C ASN A 334 10.58 -11.62 -7.30
N GLN A 335 11.23 -10.76 -6.50
CA GLN A 335 11.13 -10.76 -5.03
C GLN A 335 9.70 -10.43 -4.56
N ILE A 336 9.03 -9.47 -5.19
CA ILE A 336 7.62 -9.15 -4.91
C ILE A 336 6.73 -10.36 -5.26
N TYR A 337 6.92 -10.98 -6.41
CA TYR A 337 6.11 -12.14 -6.81
C TYR A 337 6.31 -13.32 -5.86
N ALA A 338 7.55 -13.62 -5.48
CA ALA A 338 7.87 -14.66 -4.50
C ALA A 338 7.22 -14.38 -3.14
N PHE A 339 7.18 -13.12 -2.69
CA PHE A 339 6.51 -12.71 -1.47
C PHE A 339 5.00 -13.02 -1.50
N PHE A 340 4.31 -12.66 -2.59
CA PHE A 340 2.88 -12.98 -2.73
C PHE A 340 2.63 -14.49 -2.83
N GLU A 341 3.45 -15.22 -3.56
CA GLU A 341 3.35 -16.68 -3.64
C GLU A 341 3.53 -17.34 -2.28
N HIS A 342 4.46 -16.82 -1.45
CA HIS A 342 4.69 -17.36 -0.11
C HIS A 342 3.52 -17.12 0.85
N PHE A 343 2.90 -15.94 0.82
CA PHE A 343 1.88 -15.58 1.80
C PHE A 343 0.44 -15.83 1.35
N LEU A 344 0.18 -15.97 0.04
CA LEU A 344 -1.17 -16.11 -0.48
C LEU A 344 -1.43 -17.46 -1.16
N LYS A 345 -0.43 -18.26 -1.47
CA LYS A 345 -0.59 -19.63 -1.94
C LYS A 345 -0.35 -20.65 -0.83
#